data_f8dd63d56db3c914b1c9162c74987ea0
#
_entry.id   f8dd63d56db3c914b1c9162c74987ea0
#
_cell.length_a   1.000
_cell.length_b   1.000
_cell.length_c   1.000
_cell.angle_alpha   90.00
_cell.angle_beta   90.00
_cell.angle_gamma   90.00
#
_symmetry.space_group_name_H-M   'P 1'
#
loop_
_entity.id
_entity.type
_entity.pdbx_description
1 polymer ?
#
loop_
_entity_poly.entity_id
_entity_poly.type
_entity_poly.pdbx_seq_one_letter_code
_entity_poly.pdbx_strand_id
1 'polypeptide(L)'
;AARGNDYDALEFEGKRKIWFVESQEELNDLWDLLGRVGFRGDFVVQELIPGDNTQMRSVTAYVDSHGHMTLIGSARVLLEDHAPTMIGNPVAMITEAFPQLWEDARRILEAANYRGFANFDVKIDPRDGRALFFEVNPRIGRNSWYMTAAGHNPMIPMVDDLVRGVEHSPEEVNEEILYSMVPDRLLLRYILEPELAQRVRSLIREGKRFDPLFYSADSDLRRSLTLHLQKLNHYRKFHRYYPQANYRSF
;
A
#
# COMPACT_ATOMS: atom_id res chain seq x y z
N ALA A 1 -5.94 -8.22 13.07
CA ALA A 1 -5.64 -9.09 11.92
C ALA A 1 -5.03 -10.40 12.39
N ALA A 2 -5.36 -11.51 11.74
CA ALA A 2 -4.81 -12.83 12.05
C ALA A 2 -3.34 -12.94 11.63
N ARG A 3 -2.56 -13.70 12.40
CA ARG A 3 -1.19 -14.07 12.07
C ARG A 3 -1.15 -15.48 11.48
N GLY A 4 -0.39 -15.63 10.40
CA GLY A 4 0.04 -16.92 9.86
C GLY A 4 -0.96 -17.61 8.93
N ASN A 5 -0.48 -18.72 8.35
CA ASN A 5 -1.19 -19.50 7.35
C ASN A 5 -2.44 -20.25 7.90
N ASP A 6 -2.51 -20.43 9.23
CA ASP A 6 -3.59 -21.19 9.87
C ASP A 6 -4.96 -20.52 9.67
N TYR A 7 -5.01 -19.20 9.69
CA TYR A 7 -6.25 -18.47 9.40
C TYR A 7 -6.63 -18.55 7.92
N ASP A 8 -5.65 -18.49 7.02
CA ASP A 8 -5.91 -18.54 5.57
C ASP A 8 -6.46 -19.90 5.14
N ALA A 9 -6.05 -20.99 5.83
CA ALA A 9 -6.52 -22.33 5.59
C ALA A 9 -7.97 -22.61 6.06
N LEU A 10 -8.52 -21.76 6.94
CA LEU A 10 -9.88 -21.91 7.43
C LEU A 10 -10.89 -21.43 6.39
N GLU A 11 -11.97 -22.21 6.21
CA GLU A 11 -13.11 -21.84 5.37
C GLU A 11 -14.37 -21.71 6.23
N PHE A 12 -14.95 -20.51 6.29
CA PHE A 12 -16.20 -20.25 6.99
C PHE A 12 -16.92 -19.02 6.42
N GLU A 13 -18.23 -18.98 6.59
CA GLU A 13 -19.06 -17.88 6.12
C GLU A 13 -18.71 -16.58 6.84
N GLY A 14 -18.62 -15.48 6.08
CA GLY A 14 -18.31 -14.17 6.63
C GLY A 14 -16.82 -13.95 6.96
N LYS A 15 -15.91 -14.87 6.58
CA LYS A 15 -14.46 -14.71 6.78
C LYS A 15 -13.95 -13.38 6.25
N ARG A 16 -13.18 -12.67 7.07
CA ARG A 16 -12.58 -11.38 6.75
C ARG A 16 -11.09 -11.37 7.11
N LYS A 17 -10.29 -10.66 6.35
CA LYS A 17 -8.87 -10.42 6.68
C LYS A 17 -8.72 -9.51 7.91
N ILE A 18 -9.59 -8.51 8.05
CA ILE A 18 -9.60 -7.53 9.12
C ILE A 18 -11.03 -7.48 9.69
N TRP A 19 -11.14 -7.47 11.00
CA TRP A 19 -12.39 -7.35 11.74
C TRP A 19 -12.42 -6.01 12.44
N PHE A 20 -13.54 -5.32 12.34
CA PHE A 20 -13.83 -4.10 13.08
C PHE A 20 -14.80 -4.45 14.19
N VAL A 21 -14.45 -4.12 15.40
CA VAL A 21 -15.27 -4.35 16.60
C VAL A 21 -15.42 -3.04 17.35
N GLU A 22 -16.62 -2.72 17.76
CA GLU A 22 -16.97 -1.47 18.43
C GLU A 22 -17.28 -1.69 19.92
N SER A 23 -17.41 -2.96 20.34
CA SER A 23 -17.73 -3.31 21.72
C SER A 23 -16.98 -4.56 22.18
N GLN A 24 -16.94 -4.75 23.52
CA GLN A 24 -16.40 -5.97 24.12
C GLN A 24 -17.26 -7.19 23.77
N GLU A 25 -18.56 -7.01 23.62
CA GLU A 25 -19.49 -8.07 23.24
C GLU A 25 -19.18 -8.58 21.83
N GLU A 26 -19.05 -7.67 20.85
CA GLU A 26 -18.66 -8.04 19.49
C GLU A 26 -17.29 -8.73 19.42
N LEU A 27 -16.34 -8.31 20.26
CA LEU A 27 -15.04 -8.97 20.35
C LEU A 27 -15.18 -10.40 20.89
N ASN A 28 -16.01 -10.60 21.91
CA ASN A 28 -16.25 -11.94 22.47
C ASN A 28 -16.96 -12.85 21.47
N ASP A 29 -17.97 -12.34 20.76
CA ASP A 29 -18.69 -13.09 19.72
C ASP A 29 -17.75 -13.52 18.58
N LEU A 30 -16.87 -12.62 18.16
CA LEU A 30 -15.83 -12.92 17.17
C LEU A 30 -14.91 -14.02 17.69
N TRP A 31 -14.48 -13.94 18.94
CA TRP A 31 -13.58 -14.92 19.53
C TRP A 31 -14.22 -16.30 19.64
N ASP A 32 -15.49 -16.34 20.02
CA ASP A 32 -16.27 -17.57 20.06
C ASP A 32 -16.49 -18.19 18.66
N LEU A 33 -16.75 -17.33 17.65
CA LEU A 33 -16.82 -17.78 16.26
C LEU A 33 -15.51 -18.42 15.81
N LEU A 34 -14.39 -17.75 16.05
CA LEU A 34 -13.07 -18.24 15.67
C LEU A 34 -12.70 -19.55 16.37
N GLY A 35 -13.05 -19.67 17.65
CA GLY A 35 -12.89 -20.92 18.40
C GLY A 35 -13.71 -22.09 17.81
N ARG A 36 -14.97 -21.81 17.43
CA ARG A 36 -15.86 -22.81 16.81
C ARG A 36 -15.36 -23.30 15.45
N VAL A 37 -14.76 -22.42 14.65
CA VAL A 37 -14.20 -22.79 13.34
C VAL A 37 -12.78 -23.38 13.43
N GLY A 38 -12.26 -23.57 14.65
CA GLY A 38 -10.99 -24.25 14.89
C GLY A 38 -9.75 -23.36 14.79
N PHE A 39 -9.92 -22.04 14.77
CA PHE A 39 -8.77 -21.15 14.84
C PHE A 39 -8.03 -21.28 16.17
N ARG A 40 -6.68 -21.43 16.12
CA ARG A 40 -5.82 -21.62 17.29
C ARG A 40 -4.66 -20.60 17.33
N GLY A 41 -4.62 -19.68 16.37
CA GLY A 41 -3.57 -18.68 16.27
C GLY A 41 -3.87 -17.41 17.07
N ASP A 42 -3.07 -16.40 16.81
CA ASP A 42 -3.17 -15.10 17.45
C ASP A 42 -3.78 -14.05 16.51
N PHE A 43 -4.54 -13.13 17.08
CA PHE A 43 -4.96 -11.89 16.43
C PHE A 43 -4.24 -10.69 17.03
N VAL A 44 -3.82 -9.79 16.15
CA VAL A 44 -3.39 -8.45 16.58
C VAL A 44 -4.65 -7.60 16.76
N VAL A 45 -4.89 -7.16 17.98
CA VAL A 45 -5.94 -6.20 18.33
C VAL A 45 -5.27 -4.86 18.57
N GLN A 46 -5.75 -3.83 17.90
CA GLN A 46 -5.19 -2.48 18.00
C GLN A 46 -6.28 -1.41 17.91
N GLU A 47 -5.98 -0.21 18.39
CA GLU A 47 -6.84 0.94 18.18
C GLU A 47 -7.09 1.19 16.70
N LEU A 48 -8.33 1.45 16.34
CA LEU A 48 -8.69 1.88 15.00
C LEU A 48 -8.33 3.37 14.83
N ILE A 49 -7.33 3.64 14.01
CA ILE A 49 -6.99 5.02 13.63
C ILE A 49 -8.01 5.51 12.60
N PRO A 50 -8.70 6.64 12.88
CA PRO A 50 -9.73 7.16 11.98
C PRO A 50 -9.16 7.65 10.64
N GLY A 51 -10.04 8.03 9.72
CA GLY A 51 -9.70 8.54 8.39
C GLY A 51 -9.75 7.47 7.29
N ASP A 52 -9.85 7.94 6.06
CA ASP A 52 -9.98 7.12 4.87
C ASP A 52 -8.62 6.64 4.29
N ASN A 53 -8.64 6.06 3.10
CA ASN A 53 -7.44 5.57 2.42
C ASN A 53 -6.40 6.68 2.22
N THR A 54 -6.82 7.93 2.07
CA THR A 54 -5.90 9.05 1.81
C THR A 54 -5.03 9.44 3.00
N GLN A 55 -5.29 8.88 4.18
CA GLN A 55 -4.42 8.97 5.36
C GLN A 55 -3.29 7.94 5.36
N MET A 56 -3.38 6.91 4.51
CA MET A 56 -2.34 5.89 4.41
C MET A 56 -1.12 6.38 3.62
N ARG A 57 0.04 5.96 4.08
CA ARG A 57 1.34 6.16 3.42
C ARG A 57 2.03 4.81 3.25
N SER A 58 2.65 4.61 2.11
CA SER A 58 3.57 3.51 1.88
C SER A 58 4.98 4.09 1.81
N VAL A 59 5.93 3.53 2.57
CA VAL A 59 7.35 3.92 2.50
C VAL A 59 8.14 2.68 2.12
N THR A 60 8.94 2.79 1.08
CA THR A 60 9.85 1.72 0.66
C THR A 60 11.28 2.20 0.80
N ALA A 61 12.12 1.42 1.47
CA ALA A 61 13.53 1.70 1.64
C ALA A 61 14.38 0.47 1.27
N TYR A 62 15.62 0.71 0.88
CA TYR A 62 16.67 -0.30 0.78
C TYR A 62 17.86 0.10 1.63
N VAL A 63 18.29 -0.83 2.50
CA VAL A 63 19.50 -0.71 3.33
C VAL A 63 20.51 -1.73 2.81
N ASP A 64 21.68 -1.26 2.41
CA ASP A 64 22.74 -2.09 1.84
C ASP A 64 23.38 -3.06 2.86
N SER A 65 24.28 -3.90 2.41
CA SER A 65 25.01 -4.88 3.25
C SER A 65 25.89 -4.20 4.31
N HIS A 66 26.29 -2.94 4.13
CA HIS A 66 27.08 -2.15 5.06
C HIS A 66 26.22 -1.40 6.09
N GLY A 67 24.91 -1.29 5.88
CA GLY A 67 23.96 -0.62 6.76
C GLY A 67 23.62 0.80 6.37
N HIS A 68 23.95 1.21 5.17
CA HIS A 68 23.58 2.52 4.66
C HIS A 68 22.22 2.42 3.94
N MET A 69 21.32 3.34 4.24
CA MET A 69 20.09 3.46 3.47
C MET A 69 20.40 4.14 2.13
N THR A 70 20.43 3.35 1.06
CA THR A 70 20.80 3.80 -0.28
C THR A 70 19.60 4.17 -1.15
N LEU A 71 18.39 3.83 -0.73
CA LEU A 71 17.16 4.24 -1.42
C LEU A 71 16.03 4.42 -0.42
N ILE A 72 15.28 5.51 -0.56
CA ILE A 72 14.02 5.72 0.14
C ILE A 72 13.02 6.47 -0.74
N GLY A 73 11.77 6.06 -0.68
CA GLY A 73 10.66 6.74 -1.32
C GLY A 73 9.35 6.47 -0.62
N SER A 74 8.41 7.36 -0.81
CA SER A 74 7.09 7.25 -0.21
C SER A 74 5.98 7.64 -1.17
N ALA A 75 4.77 7.19 -0.86
CA ALA A 75 3.57 7.52 -1.61
C ALA A 75 2.38 7.68 -0.68
N ARG A 76 1.53 8.67 -0.98
CA ARG A 76 0.21 8.82 -0.40
C ARG A 76 -0.75 7.88 -1.12
N VAL A 77 -1.43 7.02 -0.37
CA VAL A 77 -2.49 6.18 -0.93
C VAL A 77 -3.70 7.05 -1.27
N LEU A 78 -4.29 6.81 -2.42
CA LEU A 78 -5.52 7.47 -2.87
C LEU A 78 -6.72 6.54 -2.78
N LEU A 79 -6.49 5.27 -3.07
CA LEU A 79 -7.53 4.26 -3.11
C LEU A 79 -6.94 2.88 -2.89
N GLU A 80 -7.57 2.10 -2.01
CA GLU A 80 -7.27 0.68 -1.79
C GLU A 80 -8.29 -0.22 -2.47
N ASP A 81 -7.95 -1.50 -2.56
CA ASP A 81 -8.86 -2.53 -3.01
C ASP A 81 -9.77 -2.96 -1.85
N HIS A 82 -11.08 -2.71 -1.98
CA HIS A 82 -12.08 -3.02 -0.95
C HIS A 82 -12.67 -4.43 -1.03
N ALA A 83 -12.17 -5.31 -1.91
CA ALA A 83 -12.59 -6.71 -1.86
C ALA A 83 -12.10 -7.35 -0.55
N PRO A 84 -12.91 -8.20 0.12
CA PRO A 84 -12.62 -8.69 1.47
C PRO A 84 -11.25 -9.34 1.68
N THR A 85 -10.70 -9.97 0.63
CA THR A 85 -9.37 -10.61 0.64
C THR A 85 -8.24 -9.68 0.22
N MET A 86 -8.56 -8.47 -0.27
CA MET A 86 -7.61 -7.53 -0.86
C MET A 86 -7.48 -6.22 -0.08
N ILE A 87 -8.23 -6.05 0.98
CA ILE A 87 -8.15 -4.86 1.87
C ILE A 87 -6.70 -4.62 2.29
N GLY A 88 -6.27 -3.35 2.27
CA GLY A 88 -4.90 -2.93 2.55
C GLY A 88 -3.94 -3.03 1.35
N ASN A 89 -4.45 -3.27 0.13
CA ASN A 89 -3.63 -3.22 -1.08
C ASN A 89 -3.94 -1.94 -1.86
N PRO A 90 -3.02 -0.97 -1.95
CA PRO A 90 -3.21 0.21 -2.75
C PRO A 90 -3.40 -0.10 -4.24
N VAL A 91 -4.42 0.47 -4.86
CA VAL A 91 -4.67 0.43 -6.31
C VAL A 91 -4.43 1.77 -6.98
N ALA A 92 -4.31 2.85 -6.20
CA ALA A 92 -3.87 4.15 -6.69
C ALA A 92 -3.12 4.90 -5.59
N MET A 93 -2.02 5.59 -5.98
CA MET A 93 -1.16 6.36 -5.10
C MET A 93 -0.55 7.54 -5.84
N ILE A 94 -0.18 8.60 -5.10
CA ILE A 94 0.73 9.65 -5.60
C ILE A 94 2.05 9.49 -4.86
N THR A 95 3.18 9.49 -5.59
CA THR A 95 4.48 9.63 -4.95
C THR A 95 4.57 11.00 -4.30
N GLU A 96 5.02 11.04 -3.08
CA GLU A 96 5.11 12.25 -2.28
C GLU A 96 6.24 12.11 -1.26
N ALA A 97 7.11 13.11 -1.20
CA ALA A 97 8.19 13.16 -0.23
C ALA A 97 7.63 13.51 1.16
N PHE A 98 7.93 12.67 2.15
CA PHE A 98 7.62 12.90 3.56
C PHE A 98 8.92 12.82 4.38
N PRO A 99 9.75 13.90 4.41
CA PRO A 99 11.09 13.84 5.03
C PRO A 99 11.08 13.38 6.49
N GLN A 100 10.10 13.83 7.28
CA GLN A 100 9.99 13.39 8.67
C GLN A 100 9.70 11.90 8.77
N LEU A 101 8.83 11.38 7.91
CA LEU A 101 8.49 9.96 7.86
C LEU A 101 9.69 9.10 7.42
N TRP A 102 10.51 9.63 6.51
CA TRP A 102 11.73 8.98 6.06
C TRP A 102 12.76 8.90 7.18
N GLU A 103 12.89 9.97 7.97
CA GLU A 103 13.79 9.98 9.12
C GLU A 103 13.35 9.00 10.20
N ASP A 104 12.05 8.91 10.47
CA ASP A 104 11.51 7.94 11.43
C ASP A 104 11.73 6.50 10.95
N ALA A 105 11.51 6.22 9.66
CA ALA A 105 11.81 4.94 9.05
C ALA A 105 13.30 4.58 9.14
N ARG A 106 14.20 5.54 8.90
CA ARG A 106 15.66 5.38 9.05
C ARG A 106 16.02 4.96 10.47
N ARG A 107 15.52 5.67 11.48
CA ARG A 107 15.78 5.37 12.90
C ARG A 107 15.30 3.97 13.28
N ILE A 108 14.12 3.54 12.78
CA ILE A 108 13.62 2.19 13.03
C ILE A 108 14.56 1.14 12.44
N LEU A 109 15.02 1.34 11.19
CA LEU A 109 15.90 0.37 10.52
C LEU A 109 17.30 0.34 11.12
N GLU A 110 17.85 1.48 11.53
CA GLU A 110 19.12 1.59 12.24
C GLU A 110 19.07 0.87 13.61
N ALA A 111 18.02 1.14 14.40
CA ALA A 111 17.81 0.50 15.69
C ALA A 111 17.66 -1.02 15.58
N ALA A 112 17.10 -1.51 14.48
CA ALA A 112 16.98 -2.93 14.19
C ALA A 112 18.24 -3.55 13.56
N ASN A 113 19.29 -2.77 13.29
CA ASN A 113 20.45 -3.18 12.49
C ASN A 113 20.05 -3.90 11.20
N TYR A 114 19.03 -3.33 10.51
CA TYR A 114 18.37 -3.96 9.38
C TYR A 114 19.20 -3.92 8.10
N ARG A 115 19.00 -4.91 7.22
CA ARG A 115 19.59 -4.99 5.87
C ARG A 115 18.54 -5.47 4.87
N GLY A 116 18.58 -4.93 3.66
CA GLY A 116 17.67 -5.30 2.57
C GLY A 116 16.49 -4.35 2.43
N PHE A 117 15.46 -4.81 1.73
CA PHE A 117 14.23 -4.03 1.53
C PHE A 117 13.35 -4.00 2.77
N ALA A 118 12.85 -2.82 3.09
CA ALA A 118 11.80 -2.60 4.06
C ALA A 118 10.64 -1.84 3.41
N ASN A 119 9.41 -2.33 3.60
CA ASN A 119 8.20 -1.63 3.18
C ASN A 119 7.32 -1.39 4.40
N PHE A 120 7.11 -0.11 4.72
CA PHE A 120 6.30 0.32 5.85
C PHE A 120 4.90 0.69 5.39
N ASP A 121 3.92 0.25 6.16
CA ASP A 121 2.54 0.73 6.07
C ASP A 121 2.28 1.68 7.24
N VAL A 122 1.97 2.94 6.92
CA VAL A 122 1.87 4.04 7.89
C VAL A 122 0.54 4.74 7.71
N LYS A 123 -0.13 5.11 8.79
CA LYS A 123 -1.32 5.95 8.74
C LYS A 123 -1.08 7.26 9.48
N ILE A 124 -1.50 8.35 8.87
CA ILE A 124 -1.52 9.66 9.51
C ILE A 124 -2.82 9.76 10.30
N ASP A 125 -2.71 9.97 11.60
CA ASP A 125 -3.87 10.17 12.45
C ASP A 125 -4.44 11.59 12.21
N PRO A 126 -5.66 11.72 11.69
CA PRO A 126 -6.23 13.04 11.40
C PRO A 126 -6.57 13.84 12.66
N ARG A 127 -6.54 13.21 13.86
CA ARG A 127 -6.83 13.89 15.13
C ARG A 127 -5.68 14.79 15.59
N ASP A 128 -4.43 14.39 15.27
CA ASP A 128 -3.23 15.09 15.78
C ASP A 128 -2.07 15.16 14.77
N GLY A 129 -2.23 14.58 13.59
CA GLY A 129 -1.24 14.58 12.52
C GLY A 129 -0.07 13.62 12.71
N ARG A 130 -0.07 12.78 13.77
CA ARG A 130 1.00 11.81 14.01
C ARG A 130 1.01 10.71 12.95
N ALA A 131 2.22 10.31 12.55
CA ALA A 131 2.44 9.14 11.73
C ALA A 131 2.52 7.88 12.60
N LEU A 132 1.65 6.93 12.36
CA LEU A 132 1.57 5.67 13.09
C LEU A 132 1.96 4.52 12.18
N PHE A 133 3.07 3.86 12.49
CA PHE A 133 3.59 2.71 11.75
C PHE A 133 2.80 1.46 12.13
N PHE A 134 2.16 0.83 11.15
CA PHE A 134 1.37 -0.38 11.38
C PHE A 134 2.23 -1.64 11.30
N GLU A 135 3.05 -1.71 10.26
CA GLU A 135 3.94 -2.85 10.06
C GLU A 135 5.16 -2.48 9.22
N VAL A 136 6.20 -3.30 9.34
CA VAL A 136 7.36 -3.31 8.46
C VAL A 136 7.41 -4.67 7.78
N ASN A 137 7.25 -4.68 6.48
CA ASN A 137 7.42 -5.87 5.66
C ASN A 137 8.89 -6.00 5.25
N PRO A 138 9.62 -7.08 5.65
CA PRO A 138 11.04 -7.27 5.35
C PRO A 138 11.25 -7.74 3.90
N ARG A 139 10.68 -7.04 2.98
CA ARG A 139 10.70 -7.29 1.54
C ARG A 139 10.28 -6.04 0.77
N ILE A 140 10.55 -6.03 -0.53
CA ILE A 140 9.99 -5.01 -1.41
C ILE A 140 8.45 -5.07 -1.42
N GLY A 141 7.81 -3.92 -1.42
CA GLY A 141 6.36 -3.79 -1.49
C GLY A 141 5.82 -4.23 -2.86
N ARG A 142 4.61 -4.78 -2.90
CA ARG A 142 3.93 -5.14 -4.16
C ARG A 142 3.71 -3.92 -5.06
N ASN A 143 3.53 -2.76 -4.45
CA ASN A 143 3.28 -1.48 -5.09
C ASN A 143 4.55 -0.69 -5.41
N SER A 144 5.74 -1.21 -5.11
CA SER A 144 7.03 -0.51 -5.24
C SER A 144 7.34 0.02 -6.64
N TRP A 145 6.62 -0.44 -7.65
CA TRP A 145 6.76 0.06 -9.01
C TRP A 145 6.53 1.58 -9.13
N TYR A 146 5.86 2.22 -8.17
CA TYR A 146 5.73 3.67 -8.11
C TYR A 146 7.10 4.37 -8.10
N MET A 147 8.11 3.79 -7.46
CA MET A 147 9.48 4.32 -7.43
C MET A 147 10.11 4.27 -8.83
N THR A 148 9.92 3.13 -9.55
CA THR A 148 10.40 3.00 -10.93
C THR A 148 9.74 4.02 -11.85
N ALA A 149 8.43 4.25 -11.70
CA ALA A 149 7.71 5.25 -12.47
C ALA A 149 8.17 6.68 -12.16
N ALA A 150 8.65 6.93 -10.94
CA ALA A 150 9.27 8.19 -10.52
C ALA A 150 10.78 8.29 -10.88
N GLY A 151 11.31 7.34 -11.68
CA GLY A 151 12.69 7.37 -12.16
C GLY A 151 13.70 6.55 -11.37
N HIS A 152 13.30 5.92 -10.26
CA HIS A 152 14.19 5.19 -9.35
C HIS A 152 13.84 3.70 -9.31
N ASN A 153 14.53 2.88 -10.09
CA ASN A 153 14.30 1.44 -10.06
C ASN A 153 14.91 0.82 -8.78
N PRO A 154 14.10 0.34 -7.83
CA PRO A 154 14.59 -0.16 -6.55
C PRO A 154 15.48 -1.41 -6.65
N MET A 155 15.47 -2.09 -7.80
CA MET A 155 16.36 -3.25 -8.00
C MET A 155 17.81 -2.84 -8.28
N ILE A 156 18.07 -1.61 -8.71
CA ILE A 156 19.43 -1.16 -9.04
C ILE A 156 20.32 -1.16 -7.78
N PRO A 157 20.00 -0.44 -6.68
CA PRO A 157 20.85 -0.44 -5.50
C PRO A 157 21.03 -1.85 -4.91
N MET A 158 20.02 -2.71 -4.97
CA MET A 158 20.15 -4.10 -4.51
C MET A 158 21.13 -4.91 -5.36
N VAL A 159 21.08 -4.78 -6.69
CA VAL A 159 22.00 -5.50 -7.61
C VAL A 159 23.42 -4.96 -7.48
N ASP A 160 23.57 -3.65 -7.33
CA ASP A 160 24.88 -3.01 -7.14
C ASP A 160 25.53 -3.50 -5.85
N ASP A 161 24.78 -3.54 -4.75
CA ASP A 161 25.25 -4.05 -3.45
C ASP A 161 25.55 -5.54 -3.49
N LEU A 162 24.55 -6.39 -3.81
CA LEU A 162 24.66 -7.84 -3.59
C LEU A 162 25.37 -8.61 -4.71
N VAL A 163 25.37 -8.06 -5.93
CA VAL A 163 25.90 -8.76 -7.12
C VAL A 163 27.19 -8.13 -7.64
N ARG A 164 27.22 -6.79 -7.70
CA ARG A 164 28.35 -6.08 -8.28
C ARG A 164 29.38 -5.63 -7.26
N GLY A 165 29.01 -5.58 -5.97
CA GLY A 165 29.87 -5.06 -4.91
C GLY A 165 30.21 -3.57 -5.10
N VAL A 166 29.30 -2.80 -5.66
CA VAL A 166 29.48 -1.37 -5.93
C VAL A 166 28.65 -0.59 -4.95
N GLU A 167 29.28 0.41 -4.30
CA GLU A 167 28.55 1.34 -3.45
C GLU A 167 27.60 2.20 -4.27
N HIS A 168 26.36 2.27 -3.81
CA HIS A 168 25.33 3.11 -4.42
C HIS A 168 25.13 4.39 -3.59
N SER A 169 25.14 5.54 -4.27
CA SER A 169 24.83 6.80 -3.59
C SER A 169 23.39 6.82 -3.10
N PRO A 170 23.11 7.37 -1.91
CA PRO A 170 21.75 7.49 -1.40
C PRO A 170 20.82 8.24 -2.37
N GLU A 171 19.66 7.66 -2.66
CA GLU A 171 18.63 8.24 -3.49
C GLU A 171 17.33 8.45 -2.72
N GLU A 172 16.73 9.62 -2.88
CA GLU A 172 15.41 9.96 -2.36
C GLU A 172 14.44 10.19 -3.51
N VAL A 173 13.30 9.52 -3.48
CA VAL A 173 12.30 9.60 -4.55
C VAL A 173 11.42 10.82 -4.36
N ASN A 174 11.78 11.93 -5.04
CA ASN A 174 11.12 13.23 -4.91
C ASN A 174 10.19 13.56 -6.09
N GLU A 175 10.24 12.81 -7.21
CA GLU A 175 9.39 13.07 -8.37
C GLU A 175 7.94 12.66 -8.11
N GLU A 176 7.02 13.59 -8.35
CA GLU A 176 5.59 13.36 -8.17
C GLU A 176 4.98 12.70 -9.40
N ILE A 177 4.42 11.49 -9.22
CA ILE A 177 3.68 10.76 -10.24
C ILE A 177 2.39 10.15 -9.66
N LEU A 178 1.43 9.88 -10.53
CA LEU A 178 0.24 9.10 -10.22
C LEU A 178 0.43 7.64 -10.65
N TYR A 179 0.56 6.76 -9.68
CA TYR A 179 0.43 5.32 -9.88
C TYR A 179 -1.04 4.94 -9.82
N SER A 180 -1.59 4.26 -10.85
CA SER A 180 -3.00 3.85 -10.82
C SER A 180 -3.27 2.62 -11.67
N MET A 181 -3.83 1.59 -11.05
CA MET A 181 -4.34 0.36 -11.68
C MET A 181 -5.82 0.49 -12.10
N VAL A 182 -6.51 1.51 -11.63
CA VAL A 182 -7.95 1.70 -11.87
C VAL A 182 -8.21 2.77 -12.93
N PRO A 183 -9.41 2.78 -13.57
CA PRO A 183 -9.79 3.86 -14.47
C PRO A 183 -9.83 5.23 -13.77
N ASP A 184 -9.36 6.27 -14.46
CA ASP A 184 -9.24 7.62 -13.88
C ASP A 184 -10.59 8.18 -13.40
N ARG A 185 -11.68 7.90 -14.14
CA ARG A 185 -13.04 8.30 -13.72
C ARG A 185 -13.48 7.60 -12.44
N LEU A 186 -13.09 6.33 -12.26
CA LEU A 186 -13.37 5.59 -11.04
C LEU A 186 -12.58 6.21 -9.89
N LEU A 187 -11.26 6.39 -10.04
CA LEU A 187 -10.41 6.99 -9.02
C LEU A 187 -10.97 8.35 -8.55
N LEU A 188 -11.24 9.26 -9.47
CA LEU A 188 -11.74 10.61 -9.16
C LEU A 188 -13.11 10.63 -8.45
N ARG A 189 -13.92 9.57 -8.59
CA ARG A 189 -15.17 9.42 -7.86
C ARG A 189 -14.96 9.14 -6.36
N TYR A 190 -13.83 8.51 -6.01
CA TYR A 190 -13.54 8.08 -4.65
C TYR A 190 -12.63 9.03 -3.88
N ILE A 191 -12.08 10.06 -4.50
CA ILE A 191 -11.32 11.12 -3.84
C ILE A 191 -12.30 12.19 -3.39
N LEU A 192 -12.54 12.29 -2.08
CA LEU A 192 -13.49 13.21 -1.49
C LEU A 192 -12.91 14.62 -1.27
N GLU A 193 -11.59 14.73 -1.14
CA GLU A 193 -10.86 15.99 -0.93
C GLU A 193 -10.70 16.74 -2.28
N PRO A 194 -11.30 17.94 -2.46
CA PRO A 194 -11.29 18.64 -3.75
C PRO A 194 -9.88 19.00 -4.25
N GLU A 195 -9.00 19.41 -3.36
CA GLU A 195 -7.62 19.78 -3.70
C GLU A 195 -6.83 18.56 -4.19
N LEU A 196 -6.97 17.43 -3.50
CA LEU A 196 -6.35 16.16 -3.91
C LEU A 196 -6.89 15.68 -5.26
N ALA A 197 -8.20 15.79 -5.48
CA ALA A 197 -8.80 15.47 -6.78
C ALA A 197 -8.29 16.39 -7.90
N GLN A 198 -8.03 17.67 -7.61
CA GLN A 198 -7.44 18.60 -8.56
C GLN A 198 -5.98 18.22 -8.87
N ARG A 199 -5.19 17.87 -7.87
CA ARG A 199 -3.80 17.39 -8.00
C ARG A 199 -3.74 16.17 -8.92
N VAL A 200 -4.61 15.17 -8.68
CA VAL A 200 -4.74 13.98 -9.54
C VAL A 200 -5.08 14.35 -10.99
N ARG A 201 -6.02 15.28 -11.21
CA ARG A 201 -6.36 15.74 -12.58
C ARG A 201 -5.17 16.43 -13.25
N SER A 202 -4.35 17.17 -12.52
CA SER A 202 -3.15 17.80 -13.07
C SER A 202 -2.13 16.74 -13.50
N LEU A 203 -1.81 15.77 -12.67
CA LEU A 203 -0.90 14.68 -13.02
C LEU A 203 -1.37 13.88 -14.26
N ILE A 204 -2.68 13.64 -14.38
CA ILE A 204 -3.23 12.99 -15.57
C ILE A 204 -3.01 13.85 -16.83
N ARG A 205 -3.27 15.17 -16.75
CA ARG A 205 -3.10 16.09 -17.89
C ARG A 205 -1.64 16.29 -18.29
N GLU A 206 -0.73 16.22 -17.31
CA GLU A 206 0.72 16.33 -17.50
C GLU A 206 1.36 15.04 -18.04
N GLY A 207 0.58 13.97 -18.22
CA GLY A 207 1.11 12.68 -18.64
C GLY A 207 1.90 11.92 -17.57
N LYS A 208 1.81 12.35 -16.31
CA LYS A 208 2.48 11.74 -15.15
C LYS A 208 1.65 10.63 -14.49
N ARG A 209 0.74 10.03 -15.25
CA ARG A 209 -0.10 8.91 -14.82
C ARG A 209 0.45 7.61 -15.36
N PHE A 210 0.82 6.69 -14.48
CA PHE A 210 1.43 5.41 -14.81
C PHE A 210 0.58 4.24 -14.30
N ASP A 211 0.51 3.20 -15.12
CA ASP A 211 -0.19 1.96 -14.80
C ASP A 211 0.82 0.81 -14.79
N PRO A 212 1.07 0.17 -13.64
CA PRO A 212 2.11 -0.86 -13.50
C PRO A 212 1.83 -2.13 -14.31
N LEU A 213 0.61 -2.31 -14.78
CA LEU A 213 0.23 -3.48 -15.58
C LEU A 213 0.57 -3.32 -17.06
N PHE A 214 0.79 -2.08 -17.52
CA PHE A 214 1.15 -1.81 -18.91
C PHE A 214 2.65 -1.58 -19.04
N TYR A 215 3.30 -2.45 -19.79
CA TYR A 215 4.72 -2.38 -20.07
C TYR A 215 4.93 -2.19 -21.59
N SER A 216 5.67 -1.15 -21.98
CA SER A 216 5.81 -0.74 -23.39
C SER A 216 6.51 -1.76 -24.27
N ALA A 217 7.39 -2.59 -23.68
CA ALA A 217 8.08 -3.66 -24.42
C ALA A 217 7.21 -4.92 -24.63
N ASP A 218 6.04 -5.00 -23.98
CA ASP A 218 5.10 -6.11 -24.09
C ASP A 218 3.96 -5.71 -25.05
N SER A 219 4.10 -6.09 -26.31
CA SER A 219 3.17 -5.76 -27.39
C SER A 219 2.11 -6.83 -27.67
N ASP A 220 1.92 -7.80 -26.78
CA ASP A 220 0.90 -8.85 -26.95
C ASP A 220 -0.52 -8.28 -26.87
N LEU A 221 -1.27 -8.40 -27.98
CA LEU A 221 -2.62 -7.87 -28.11
C LEU A 221 -3.62 -8.57 -27.17
N ARG A 222 -3.46 -9.88 -26.92
CA ARG A 222 -4.36 -10.64 -26.04
C ARG A 222 -4.17 -10.19 -24.61
N ARG A 223 -2.92 -10.01 -24.19
CA ARG A 223 -2.61 -9.45 -22.88
C ARG A 223 -3.18 -8.04 -22.73
N SER A 224 -2.94 -7.16 -23.71
CA SER A 224 -3.47 -5.80 -23.71
C SER A 224 -4.99 -5.78 -23.56
N LEU A 225 -5.72 -6.60 -24.32
CA LEU A 225 -7.17 -6.72 -24.18
C LEU A 225 -7.59 -7.21 -22.79
N THR A 226 -6.89 -8.24 -22.28
CA THR A 226 -7.17 -8.78 -20.94
C THR A 226 -6.98 -7.71 -19.87
N LEU A 227 -5.91 -6.93 -19.93
CA LEU A 227 -5.65 -5.84 -18.98
C LEU A 227 -6.74 -4.75 -19.04
N HIS A 228 -7.21 -4.40 -20.25
CA HIS A 228 -8.31 -3.45 -20.39
C HIS A 228 -9.63 -3.98 -19.77
N LEU A 229 -9.94 -5.26 -19.99
CA LEU A 229 -11.11 -5.89 -19.38
C LEU A 229 -10.99 -5.99 -17.85
N GLN A 230 -9.82 -6.34 -17.33
CA GLN A 230 -9.54 -6.33 -15.89
C GLN A 230 -9.72 -4.93 -15.29
N LYS A 231 -9.23 -3.91 -15.99
CA LYS A 231 -9.39 -2.51 -15.58
C LYS A 231 -10.87 -2.10 -15.52
N LEU A 232 -11.69 -2.52 -16.48
CA LEU A 232 -13.14 -2.29 -16.45
C LEU A 232 -13.84 -3.05 -15.32
N ASN A 233 -13.34 -4.25 -14.95
CA ASN A 233 -13.89 -5.02 -13.85
C ASN A 233 -13.80 -4.29 -12.49
N HIS A 234 -12.91 -3.31 -12.33
CA HIS A 234 -12.87 -2.48 -11.13
C HIS A 234 -14.18 -1.74 -10.89
N TYR A 235 -14.89 -1.28 -11.92
CA TYR A 235 -16.20 -0.66 -11.74
C TYR A 235 -17.20 -1.59 -11.05
N ARG A 236 -17.27 -2.88 -11.50
CA ARG A 236 -18.14 -3.89 -10.88
C ARG A 236 -17.70 -4.19 -9.45
N LYS A 237 -16.40 -4.31 -9.22
CA LYS A 237 -15.79 -4.61 -7.92
C LYS A 237 -16.10 -3.51 -6.91
N PHE A 238 -15.87 -2.25 -7.26
CA PHE A 238 -16.15 -1.12 -6.39
C PHE A 238 -17.65 -0.92 -6.16
N HIS A 239 -18.48 -1.12 -7.18
CA HIS A 239 -19.94 -1.09 -7.01
C HIS A 239 -20.42 -2.15 -5.99
N ARG A 240 -19.79 -3.32 -5.96
CA ARG A 240 -20.17 -4.41 -5.05
C ARG A 240 -19.65 -4.21 -3.62
N TYR A 241 -18.41 -3.80 -3.45
CA TYR A 241 -17.72 -3.84 -2.16
C TYR A 241 -17.51 -2.47 -1.53
N TYR A 242 -17.57 -1.39 -2.32
CA TYR A 242 -17.40 -0.02 -1.86
C TYR A 242 -18.23 0.93 -2.73
N PRO A 243 -19.58 0.84 -2.68
CA PRO A 243 -20.46 1.57 -3.62
C PRO A 243 -20.43 3.09 -3.45
N GLN A 244 -20.08 3.58 -2.25
CA GLN A 244 -20.00 5.00 -1.93
C GLN A 244 -18.68 5.30 -1.22
N ALA A 245 -18.00 6.34 -1.69
CA ALA A 245 -16.86 6.90 -0.99
C ALA A 245 -17.31 7.48 0.37
N ASN A 246 -16.54 7.23 1.40
CA ASN A 246 -16.77 7.81 2.73
C ASN A 246 -15.43 8.14 3.38
N TYR A 247 -15.46 8.96 4.44
CA TYR A 247 -14.27 9.30 5.22
C TYR A 247 -13.83 8.21 6.21
N ARG A 248 -14.49 7.05 6.17
CA ARG A 248 -14.08 5.85 6.89
C ARG A 248 -13.63 4.85 5.84
N SER A 249 -12.45 4.28 6.03
CA SER A 249 -11.88 3.31 5.07
C SER A 249 -12.65 1.98 4.99
N PHE A 250 -13.69 1.82 5.81
CA PHE A 250 -14.36 0.54 6.03
C PHE A 250 -15.86 0.71 6.18
#